data_af6dfbc771eca9f3dec79c4044b55e06
#
_entry.id   af6dfbc771eca9f3dec79c4044b55e06
#
_cell.length_a   1.000
_cell.length_b   1.000
_cell.length_c   1.000
_cell.angle_alpha   90.00
_cell.angle_beta   90.00
_cell.angle_gamma   90.00
#
_symmetry.space_group_name_H-M   'P 1'
#
loop_
_entity.id
_entity.type
_entity.pdbx_description
1 polymer ?
#
loop_
_entity_poly.entity_id
_entity_poly.type
_entity_poly.pdbx_seq_one_letter_code
_entity_poly.pdbx_strand_id
1 'polypeptide(L)'
;MEVGAVGNEAGRAVNAPSEYDGHNVTLDSSGRYYLSISSVAGKNVWNYKRTNVSINGTALAVKGIIINNTHYIPARAAANVLGAAYSYNSNSKTAKMTLSGLELIMTAGCYVSYGNERALFSMTPTVLMSDGRLYVPASSFVKAIGMKAVASDTSLNITGSYKPLVHARDYYREDEVFWLGRIIHAEAEGEPLLGKIAVGNVVLNRVKSNYYPNTIYGVIFDRKYGVQFSPILNGTIYNTPSYNSTLAAKICLEGFDVANGAFFFLEPRLSTSSWIPKNRDYTFSIGNHDFYK
;
A
#
# COMPACT_ATOMS: atom_id res chain seq x y z
N MET A 1 -5.99 4.65 -19.92
CA MET A 1 -5.34 4.97 -18.63
C MET A 1 -4.50 3.76 -18.28
N GLU A 2 -3.19 3.93 -18.16
CA GLU A 2 -2.25 2.83 -17.94
C GLU A 2 -2.23 2.52 -16.44
N VAL A 3 -2.70 1.36 -16.02
CA VAL A 3 -2.66 0.88 -14.62
C VAL A 3 -1.32 0.16 -14.41
N GLY A 4 -0.26 0.80 -14.76
CA GLY A 4 1.05 0.13 -14.77
C GLY A 4 2.15 0.85 -14.01
N ALA A 5 1.94 2.03 -13.67
CA ALA A 5 2.71 2.77 -12.68
C ALA A 5 1.72 3.22 -11.62
N VAL A 6 1.61 2.50 -10.53
CA VAL A 6 0.96 3.00 -9.31
C VAL A 6 1.84 4.13 -8.78
N GLY A 7 1.84 5.19 -9.51
CA GLY A 7 2.70 6.33 -9.25
C GLY A 7 2.07 7.64 -9.62
N ASN A 8 0.80 7.73 -10.03
CA ASN A 8 0.26 9.05 -10.35
C ASN A 8 -1.28 9.13 -10.39
N GLU A 9 -1.98 8.58 -9.41
CA GLU A 9 -3.24 9.19 -9.01
C GLU A 9 -3.09 10.14 -7.79
N ALA A 10 -1.89 10.54 -7.48
CA ALA A 10 -1.55 11.49 -6.41
C ALA A 10 -1.84 12.95 -6.79
N GLY A 11 -2.67 13.21 -7.77
CA GLY A 11 -3.07 14.58 -8.19
C GLY A 11 -4.38 15.08 -7.58
N ARG A 12 -5.09 14.30 -6.78
CA ARG A 12 -6.22 14.78 -5.97
C ARG A 12 -5.79 14.80 -4.52
N ALA A 13 -6.02 15.91 -3.83
CA ALA A 13 -6.02 15.94 -2.38
C ALA A 13 -6.80 14.72 -1.89
N VAL A 14 -6.11 13.70 -1.47
CA VAL A 14 -6.73 12.54 -0.84
C VAL A 14 -7.10 13.04 0.56
N ASN A 15 -8.29 13.62 0.70
CA ASN A 15 -8.96 13.53 1.97
C ASN A 15 -9.02 12.03 2.25
N ALA A 16 -8.13 11.53 3.10
CA ALA A 16 -8.19 10.15 3.53
C ALA A 16 -9.62 9.89 3.95
N PRO A 17 -10.32 8.91 3.36
CA PRO A 17 -11.66 8.63 3.78
C PRO A 17 -11.61 8.41 5.29
N SER A 18 -12.55 9.00 6.03
CA SER A 18 -12.70 8.78 7.48
C SER A 18 -12.80 7.29 7.86
N GLU A 19 -12.95 6.43 6.89
CA GLU A 19 -12.98 4.96 6.96
C GLU A 19 -11.63 4.33 7.35
N TYR A 20 -10.51 5.08 7.29
CA TYR A 20 -9.19 4.60 7.74
C TYR A 20 -8.87 4.96 9.19
N ASP A 21 -9.69 5.79 9.82
CA ASP A 21 -9.57 6.14 11.23
C ASP A 21 -10.18 5.01 12.08
N GLY A 22 -9.32 4.21 12.70
CA GLY A 22 -9.73 3.19 13.67
C GLY A 22 -9.68 1.74 13.20
N HIS A 23 -9.02 1.42 12.09
CA HIS A 23 -8.87 0.03 11.64
C HIS A 23 -7.74 -0.67 12.39
N ASN A 24 -8.10 -1.76 13.06
CA ASN A 24 -7.14 -2.65 13.70
C ASN A 24 -6.39 -3.46 12.65
N VAL A 25 -5.08 -3.27 12.57
CA VAL A 25 -4.22 -4.20 11.88
C VAL A 25 -4.05 -5.41 12.76
N THR A 26 -4.47 -6.57 12.27
CA THR A 26 -4.31 -7.85 12.96
C THR A 26 -3.30 -8.72 12.23
N LEU A 27 -2.63 -9.60 12.99
CA LEU A 27 -1.79 -10.67 12.46
C LEU A 27 -2.60 -11.95 12.36
N ASP A 28 -2.43 -12.70 11.27
CA ASP A 28 -2.83 -14.10 11.27
C ASP A 28 -1.78 -14.98 11.94
N SER A 29 -2.11 -16.25 12.13
CA SER A 29 -1.21 -17.26 12.70
C SER A 29 0.07 -17.49 11.89
N SER A 30 0.16 -16.96 10.66
CA SER A 30 1.34 -17.00 9.79
C SER A 30 2.13 -15.71 9.77
N GLY A 31 1.81 -14.73 10.65
CA GLY A 31 2.52 -13.45 10.74
C GLY A 31 2.20 -12.46 9.62
N ARG A 32 1.07 -12.63 8.92
CA ARG A 32 0.63 -11.73 7.87
C ARG A 32 -0.30 -10.68 8.43
N TYR A 33 -0.13 -9.46 7.97
CA TYR A 33 -0.93 -8.32 8.40
C TYR A 33 -2.17 -8.16 7.56
N TYR A 34 -3.32 -7.91 8.20
CA TYR A 34 -4.48 -7.41 7.50
C TYR A 34 -5.07 -6.21 8.22
N LEU A 35 -5.52 -5.28 7.40
CA LEU A 35 -6.48 -4.29 7.83
C LEU A 35 -7.86 -4.93 7.69
N SER A 36 -8.49 -5.28 8.79
CA SER A 36 -9.88 -5.70 8.75
C SER A 36 -10.76 -4.45 8.81
N ILE A 37 -11.70 -4.33 7.89
CA ILE A 37 -12.85 -3.47 8.12
C ILE A 37 -13.67 -4.17 9.21
N SER A 38 -13.58 -3.67 10.44
CA SER A 38 -14.52 -4.07 11.47
C SER A 38 -15.91 -3.64 11.02
N SER A 39 -16.70 -4.64 10.58
CA SER A 39 -18.13 -4.51 10.32
C SER A 39 -18.58 -3.40 9.36
N VAL A 40 -18.50 -3.65 8.06
CA VAL A 40 -19.69 -3.34 7.26
C VAL A 40 -20.67 -4.50 7.46
N ALA A 41 -21.05 -4.71 8.73
CA ALA A 41 -22.14 -5.61 9.07
C ALA A 41 -23.42 -5.02 8.49
N GLY A 42 -23.94 -5.62 7.45
CA GLY A 42 -25.33 -5.57 7.10
C GLY A 42 -25.79 -4.67 5.98
N LYS A 43 -24.94 -3.90 5.27
CA LYS A 43 -25.35 -3.20 4.03
C LYS A 43 -24.26 -3.27 2.98
N ASN A 44 -24.14 -4.40 2.29
CA ASN A 44 -23.36 -4.52 1.05
C ASN A 44 -24.12 -3.84 -0.11
N VAL A 45 -24.16 -2.53 -0.14
CA VAL A 45 -24.57 -1.80 -1.34
C VAL A 45 -23.35 -1.09 -1.90
N TRP A 46 -22.37 -1.88 -2.35
CA TRP A 46 -21.36 -1.36 -3.26
C TRP A 46 -22.06 -1.11 -4.60
N ASN A 47 -22.26 0.14 -4.97
CA ASN A 47 -22.60 0.47 -6.34
C ASN A 47 -21.39 0.12 -7.21
N TYR A 48 -21.46 -0.99 -7.91
CA TYR A 48 -20.40 -1.42 -8.81
C TYR A 48 -20.89 -1.48 -10.25
N LYS A 49 -19.98 -1.20 -11.18
CA LYS A 49 -20.17 -1.44 -12.62
C LYS A 49 -19.44 -2.72 -13.02
N ARG A 50 -19.97 -3.47 -13.97
CA ARG A 50 -19.26 -4.61 -14.54
C ARG A 50 -18.33 -4.15 -15.66
N THR A 51 -17.15 -4.75 -15.73
CA THR A 51 -16.13 -4.46 -16.73
C THR A 51 -15.65 -5.76 -17.39
N ASN A 52 -15.31 -5.72 -18.68
CA ASN A 52 -14.68 -6.84 -19.35
C ASN A 52 -13.21 -6.89 -18.95
N VAL A 53 -12.69 -8.08 -18.65
CA VAL A 53 -11.27 -8.26 -18.31
C VAL A 53 -10.66 -9.28 -19.27
N SER A 54 -9.49 -8.95 -19.80
CA SER A 54 -8.70 -9.89 -20.63
C SER A 54 -7.24 -9.93 -20.17
N ILE A 55 -6.60 -11.07 -20.38
CA ILE A 55 -5.16 -11.27 -20.17
C ILE A 55 -4.57 -11.76 -21.49
N ASN A 56 -3.67 -10.97 -22.09
CA ASN A 56 -3.07 -11.20 -23.40
C ASN A 56 -4.12 -11.56 -24.48
N GLY A 57 -5.21 -10.80 -24.51
CA GLY A 57 -6.32 -10.99 -25.46
C GLY A 57 -7.32 -12.08 -25.08
N THR A 58 -7.02 -12.96 -24.12
CA THR A 58 -7.95 -13.98 -23.64
C THR A 58 -8.90 -13.38 -22.62
N ALA A 59 -10.20 -13.33 -22.94
CA ALA A 59 -11.23 -12.83 -22.04
C ALA A 59 -11.43 -13.74 -20.84
N LEU A 60 -11.62 -13.16 -19.65
CA LEU A 60 -12.03 -13.92 -18.47
C LEU A 60 -13.48 -14.39 -18.61
N ALA A 61 -13.75 -15.62 -18.16
CA ALA A 61 -15.10 -16.19 -18.15
C ALA A 61 -16.07 -15.43 -17.22
N VAL A 62 -15.54 -14.64 -16.29
CA VAL A 62 -16.30 -13.81 -15.34
C VAL A 62 -15.86 -12.36 -15.50
N LYS A 63 -16.85 -11.45 -15.60
CA LYS A 63 -16.56 -10.01 -15.69
C LYS A 63 -15.92 -9.52 -14.40
N GLY A 64 -14.97 -8.59 -14.51
CA GLY A 64 -14.50 -7.76 -13.43
C GLY A 64 -15.58 -6.78 -12.93
N ILE A 65 -15.25 -6.04 -11.92
CA ILE A 65 -16.10 -4.98 -11.37
C ILE A 65 -15.29 -3.70 -11.18
N ILE A 66 -15.99 -2.56 -11.19
CA ILE A 66 -15.42 -1.25 -10.86
C ILE A 66 -16.18 -0.72 -9.65
N ILE A 67 -15.46 -0.44 -8.57
CA ILE A 67 -15.98 0.16 -7.34
C ILE A 67 -15.17 1.42 -7.09
N ASN A 68 -15.82 2.58 -6.94
CA ASN A 68 -15.15 3.87 -6.66
C ASN A 68 -13.94 4.11 -7.58
N ASN A 69 -14.12 3.93 -8.88
CA ASN A 69 -13.08 4.07 -9.92
C ASN A 69 -11.94 3.01 -9.85
N THR A 70 -11.97 2.07 -8.93
CA THR A 70 -11.00 0.98 -8.85
C THR A 70 -11.50 -0.24 -9.61
N HIS A 71 -10.69 -0.76 -10.52
CA HIS A 71 -10.95 -2.01 -11.23
C HIS A 71 -10.56 -3.19 -10.36
N TYR A 72 -11.41 -4.21 -10.38
CA TYR A 72 -11.22 -5.47 -9.67
C TYR A 72 -11.28 -6.66 -10.62
N ILE A 73 -10.43 -7.61 -10.36
CA ILE A 73 -10.26 -8.82 -11.14
C ILE A 73 -10.86 -10.01 -10.36
N PRO A 74 -11.75 -10.82 -10.97
CA PRO A 74 -12.21 -12.06 -10.34
C PRO A 74 -11.05 -13.06 -10.25
N ALA A 75 -10.53 -13.27 -9.03
CA ALA A 75 -9.26 -13.94 -8.78
C ALA A 75 -9.17 -15.35 -9.37
N ARG A 76 -10.22 -16.19 -9.20
CA ARG A 76 -10.26 -17.55 -9.76
C ARG A 76 -10.28 -17.55 -11.30
N ALA A 77 -11.05 -16.64 -11.91
CA ALA A 77 -11.12 -16.59 -13.37
C ALA A 77 -9.78 -16.15 -13.99
N ALA A 78 -9.09 -15.22 -13.34
CA ALA A 78 -7.75 -14.82 -13.76
C ALA A 78 -6.73 -15.95 -13.59
N ALA A 79 -6.78 -16.68 -12.46
CA ALA A 79 -5.94 -17.84 -12.24
C ALA A 79 -6.13 -18.90 -13.35
N ASN A 80 -7.36 -19.18 -13.74
CA ASN A 80 -7.67 -20.14 -14.81
C ASN A 80 -7.04 -19.74 -16.15
N VAL A 81 -7.14 -18.47 -16.54
CA VAL A 81 -6.54 -17.98 -17.80
C VAL A 81 -5.02 -18.02 -17.78
N LEU A 82 -4.42 -17.81 -16.60
CA LEU A 82 -2.97 -17.91 -16.41
C LEU A 82 -2.47 -19.36 -16.26
N GLY A 83 -3.36 -20.35 -16.16
CA GLY A 83 -2.98 -21.74 -15.85
C GLY A 83 -2.45 -21.91 -14.43
N ALA A 84 -2.82 -21.02 -13.52
CA ALA A 84 -2.38 -21.06 -12.13
C ALA A 84 -3.25 -22.00 -11.28
N ALA A 85 -2.64 -22.68 -10.31
CA ALA A 85 -3.38 -23.38 -9.26
C ALA A 85 -4.07 -22.33 -8.35
N TYR A 86 -5.33 -22.63 -7.96
CA TYR A 86 -6.13 -21.73 -7.14
C TYR A 86 -6.83 -22.52 -6.04
N SER A 87 -6.66 -22.10 -4.81
CA SER A 87 -7.39 -22.62 -3.65
C SER A 87 -8.07 -21.47 -2.87
N TYR A 88 -9.14 -21.80 -2.15
CA TYR A 88 -9.87 -20.85 -1.32
C TYR A 88 -10.23 -21.49 0.00
N ASN A 89 -9.87 -20.83 1.10
CA ASN A 89 -10.25 -21.20 2.45
C ASN A 89 -11.44 -20.34 2.89
N SER A 90 -12.60 -20.97 3.09
CA SER A 90 -13.85 -20.28 3.46
C SER A 90 -13.82 -19.73 4.89
N ASN A 91 -13.07 -20.36 5.81
CA ASN A 91 -13.00 -19.92 7.20
C ASN A 91 -12.20 -18.61 7.32
N SER A 92 -11.05 -18.54 6.68
CA SER A 92 -10.21 -17.33 6.65
C SER A 92 -10.58 -16.36 5.53
N LYS A 93 -11.51 -16.72 4.64
CA LYS A 93 -11.91 -15.97 3.44
C LYS A 93 -10.70 -15.60 2.57
N THR A 94 -9.72 -16.50 2.50
CA THR A 94 -8.43 -16.27 1.83
C THR A 94 -8.30 -17.15 0.60
N ALA A 95 -7.95 -16.53 -0.52
CA ALA A 95 -7.54 -17.21 -1.73
C ALA A 95 -6.01 -17.28 -1.80
N LYS A 96 -5.51 -18.40 -2.30
CA LYS A 96 -4.13 -18.61 -2.69
C LYS A 96 -4.07 -18.97 -4.16
N MET A 97 -3.31 -18.19 -4.93
CA MET A 97 -2.98 -18.49 -6.33
C MET A 97 -1.50 -18.83 -6.40
N THR A 98 -1.19 -19.96 -7.04
CA THR A 98 0.19 -20.39 -7.24
C THR A 98 0.45 -20.58 -8.74
N LEU A 99 1.45 -19.88 -9.24
CA LEU A 99 1.95 -19.98 -10.61
C LEU A 99 3.48 -20.06 -10.52
N SER A 100 4.15 -20.53 -11.56
CA SER A 100 5.61 -20.68 -11.54
C SER A 100 6.32 -19.44 -10.99
N GLY A 101 7.01 -19.57 -9.85
CA GLY A 101 7.71 -18.48 -9.18
C GLY A 101 6.84 -17.45 -8.44
N LEU A 102 5.52 -17.67 -8.32
CA LEU A 102 4.61 -16.79 -7.58
C LEU A 102 3.69 -17.56 -6.65
N GLU A 103 3.64 -17.12 -5.41
CA GLU A 103 2.53 -17.36 -4.49
C GLU A 103 1.83 -16.03 -4.21
N LEU A 104 0.55 -15.91 -4.57
CA LEU A 104 -0.27 -14.73 -4.30
C LEU A 104 -1.38 -15.06 -3.31
N ILE A 105 -1.39 -14.38 -2.17
CA ILE A 105 -2.37 -14.52 -1.09
C ILE A 105 -3.28 -13.30 -1.09
N MET A 106 -4.59 -13.53 -1.14
CA MET A 106 -5.62 -12.49 -1.22
C MET A 106 -6.70 -12.81 -0.20
N THR A 107 -6.90 -11.94 0.77
CA THR A 107 -7.89 -12.13 1.84
C THR A 107 -9.01 -11.11 1.71
N ALA A 108 -10.25 -11.55 1.76
CA ALA A 108 -11.41 -10.66 1.70
C ALA A 108 -11.40 -9.65 2.85
N GLY A 109 -11.73 -8.39 2.55
CA GLY A 109 -11.71 -7.29 3.51
C GLY A 109 -10.31 -6.70 3.76
N CYS A 110 -9.24 -7.26 3.15
CA CYS A 110 -7.88 -6.81 3.38
C CYS A 110 -7.39 -5.86 2.28
N TYR A 111 -6.73 -4.77 2.70
CA TYR A 111 -6.10 -3.78 1.82
C TYR A 111 -4.72 -4.23 1.32
N VAL A 112 -4.15 -5.26 1.94
CA VAL A 112 -2.86 -5.84 1.55
C VAL A 112 -3.07 -7.24 1.00
N SER A 113 -2.58 -7.48 -0.21
CA SER A 113 -2.34 -8.82 -0.75
C SER A 113 -0.85 -9.14 -0.65
N TYR A 114 -0.49 -10.41 -0.53
CA TYR A 114 0.92 -10.79 -0.45
C TYR A 114 1.33 -11.60 -1.67
N GLY A 115 2.24 -11.04 -2.47
CA GLY A 115 2.89 -11.72 -3.58
C GLY A 115 4.31 -12.11 -3.21
N ASN A 116 4.62 -13.39 -3.08
CA ASN A 116 5.92 -13.88 -2.60
C ASN A 116 6.37 -13.17 -1.30
N GLU A 117 5.44 -13.04 -0.34
CA GLU A 117 5.59 -12.34 0.95
C GLU A 117 5.81 -10.82 0.85
N ARG A 118 5.75 -10.23 -0.34
CA ARG A 118 5.81 -8.77 -0.52
C ARG A 118 4.44 -8.13 -0.30
N ALA A 119 4.41 -7.00 0.39
CA ALA A 119 3.19 -6.32 0.84
C ALA A 119 2.60 -5.44 -0.28
N LEU A 120 1.65 -5.94 -1.03
CA LEU A 120 0.96 -5.24 -2.12
C LEU A 120 -0.26 -4.51 -1.57
N PHE A 121 -0.08 -3.25 -1.23
CA PHE A 121 -1.14 -2.41 -0.68
C PHE A 121 -2.02 -1.82 -1.81
N SER A 122 -3.31 -1.67 -1.53
CA SER A 122 -4.27 -0.92 -2.35
C SER A 122 -5.13 -0.05 -1.44
N MET A 123 -5.56 1.12 -1.95
CA MET A 123 -6.50 2.02 -1.24
C MET A 123 -7.90 1.42 -1.06
N THR A 124 -8.15 0.27 -1.67
CA THR A 124 -9.42 -0.45 -1.60
C THR A 124 -9.16 -1.92 -1.27
N PRO A 125 -10.01 -2.56 -0.43
CA PRO A 125 -9.77 -3.93 0.00
C PRO A 125 -10.13 -4.94 -1.08
N THR A 126 -9.60 -6.16 -0.95
CA THR A 126 -10.10 -7.34 -1.66
C THR A 126 -11.55 -7.62 -1.27
N VAL A 127 -12.43 -7.85 -2.22
CA VAL A 127 -13.88 -7.94 -2.01
C VAL A 127 -14.39 -9.37 -2.25
N LEU A 128 -15.14 -9.91 -1.29
CA LEU A 128 -15.92 -11.13 -1.47
C LEU A 128 -17.37 -10.75 -1.76
N MET A 129 -17.85 -11.06 -2.94
CA MET A 129 -19.23 -10.78 -3.35
C MET A 129 -20.19 -11.87 -2.84
N SER A 130 -21.48 -11.55 -2.80
CA SER A 130 -22.54 -12.44 -2.35
C SER A 130 -22.67 -13.73 -3.18
N ASP A 131 -22.16 -13.75 -4.40
CA ASP A 131 -22.09 -14.93 -5.27
C ASP A 131 -20.86 -15.83 -4.97
N GLY A 132 -20.13 -15.56 -3.89
CA GLY A 132 -18.98 -16.32 -3.44
C GLY A 132 -17.69 -16.06 -4.23
N ARG A 133 -17.67 -15.06 -5.10
CA ARG A 133 -16.48 -14.71 -5.88
C ARG A 133 -15.62 -13.70 -5.14
N LEU A 134 -14.32 -13.97 -5.12
CA LEU A 134 -13.32 -13.04 -4.61
C LEU A 134 -12.79 -12.18 -5.74
N TYR A 135 -12.82 -10.87 -5.51
CA TYR A 135 -12.32 -9.86 -6.43
C TYR A 135 -11.15 -9.11 -5.78
N VAL A 136 -10.03 -9.07 -6.47
CA VAL A 136 -8.79 -8.41 -6.02
C VAL A 136 -8.60 -7.10 -6.78
N PRO A 137 -8.12 -6.02 -6.11
CA PRO A 137 -7.75 -4.79 -6.81
C PRO A 137 -6.77 -5.07 -7.94
N ALA A 138 -7.04 -4.53 -9.13
CA ALA A 138 -6.24 -4.80 -10.32
C ALA A 138 -4.78 -4.41 -10.14
N SER A 139 -4.50 -3.31 -9.43
CA SER A 139 -3.14 -2.85 -9.14
C SER A 139 -2.29 -3.91 -8.41
N SER A 140 -2.83 -4.50 -7.35
CA SER A 140 -2.13 -5.55 -6.58
C SER A 140 -1.91 -6.81 -7.42
N PHE A 141 -2.94 -7.23 -8.18
CA PHE A 141 -2.86 -8.42 -9.04
C PHE A 141 -1.83 -8.25 -10.16
N VAL A 142 -1.91 -7.14 -10.90
CA VAL A 142 -1.02 -6.83 -12.03
C VAL A 142 0.43 -6.69 -11.58
N LYS A 143 0.64 -6.04 -10.42
CA LYS A 143 1.97 -5.95 -9.82
C LYS A 143 2.53 -7.33 -9.45
N ALA A 144 1.70 -8.23 -8.88
CA ALA A 144 2.14 -9.56 -8.50
C ALA A 144 2.63 -10.39 -9.69
N ILE A 145 1.94 -10.31 -10.82
CA ILE A 145 2.29 -11.07 -12.04
C ILE A 145 3.29 -10.34 -12.96
N GLY A 146 3.66 -9.09 -12.63
CA GLY A 146 4.64 -8.29 -13.37
C GLY A 146 4.22 -7.91 -14.79
N MET A 147 2.91 -7.87 -15.06
CA MET A 147 2.35 -7.47 -16.36
C MET A 147 1.89 -6.00 -16.30
N LYS A 148 1.39 -5.48 -17.41
CA LYS A 148 0.81 -4.13 -17.50
C LYS A 148 -0.69 -4.23 -17.68
N ALA A 149 -1.42 -3.19 -17.27
CA ALA A 149 -2.86 -3.11 -17.51
C ALA A 149 -3.24 -1.73 -18.04
N VAL A 150 -4.19 -1.74 -18.99
CA VAL A 150 -4.84 -0.56 -19.52
C VAL A 150 -6.33 -0.67 -19.21
N ALA A 151 -6.87 0.33 -18.52
CA ALA A 151 -8.24 0.38 -18.07
C ALA A 151 -9.05 1.44 -18.82
N SER A 152 -10.33 1.16 -19.02
CA SER A 152 -11.36 2.09 -19.45
C SER A 152 -12.64 1.86 -18.64
N ASP A 153 -13.66 2.68 -18.84
CA ASP A 153 -14.95 2.52 -18.13
C ASP A 153 -15.63 1.17 -18.36
N THR A 154 -15.25 0.44 -19.41
CA THR A 154 -15.89 -0.82 -19.82
C THR A 154 -14.95 -2.01 -19.88
N SER A 155 -13.63 -1.80 -19.84
CA SER A 155 -12.65 -2.87 -20.00
C SER A 155 -11.38 -2.68 -19.17
N LEU A 156 -10.75 -3.78 -18.83
CA LEU A 156 -9.42 -3.88 -18.24
C LEU A 156 -8.62 -4.90 -19.05
N ASN A 157 -7.62 -4.42 -19.78
CA ASN A 157 -6.77 -5.25 -20.63
C ASN A 157 -5.40 -5.41 -19.99
N ILE A 158 -5.06 -6.63 -19.58
CA ILE A 158 -3.77 -6.99 -18.97
C ILE A 158 -2.90 -7.61 -20.05
N THR A 159 -1.70 -7.06 -20.26
CA THR A 159 -0.82 -7.47 -21.36
C THR A 159 0.64 -7.56 -20.93
N GLY A 160 1.41 -8.35 -21.64
CA GLY A 160 2.85 -8.49 -21.44
C GLY A 160 3.26 -9.90 -21.08
N SER A 161 4.56 -10.08 -20.90
CA SER A 161 5.12 -11.35 -20.43
C SER A 161 4.95 -11.47 -18.92
N TYR A 162 4.57 -12.66 -18.47
CA TYR A 162 4.54 -13.00 -17.06
C TYR A 162 5.95 -12.87 -16.45
N LYS A 163 6.06 -12.04 -15.43
CA LYS A 163 7.31 -11.82 -14.68
C LYS A 163 6.97 -11.68 -13.19
N PRO A 164 6.95 -12.78 -12.45
CA PRO A 164 6.55 -12.76 -11.04
C PRO A 164 7.48 -11.88 -10.21
N LEU A 165 6.93 -11.36 -9.12
CA LEU A 165 7.73 -10.67 -8.11
C LEU A 165 8.80 -11.63 -7.56
N VAL A 166 10.01 -11.14 -7.34
CA VAL A 166 11.01 -11.84 -6.53
C VAL A 166 10.50 -11.97 -5.10
N HIS A 167 11.01 -12.95 -4.35
CA HIS A 167 10.61 -13.17 -2.97
C HIS A 167 10.99 -11.97 -2.07
N ALA A 168 10.24 -11.74 -1.01
CA ALA A 168 10.48 -10.65 -0.08
C ALA A 168 11.91 -10.61 0.48
N ARG A 169 12.49 -11.77 0.81
CA ARG A 169 13.87 -11.92 1.29
C ARG A 169 14.93 -11.44 0.29
N ASP A 170 14.62 -11.50 -1.01
CA ASP A 170 15.54 -11.10 -2.09
C ASP A 170 15.26 -9.66 -2.57
N TYR A 171 14.16 -9.07 -2.11
CA TYR A 171 13.70 -7.73 -2.48
C TYR A 171 13.95 -6.69 -1.39
N TYR A 172 13.53 -6.97 -0.16
CA TYR A 172 13.72 -6.04 0.94
C TYR A 172 15.12 -6.16 1.48
N ARG A 173 15.82 -5.05 1.56
CA ARG A 173 17.05 -4.94 2.34
C ARG A 173 16.68 -4.84 3.82
N GLU A 174 17.29 -5.69 4.65
CA GLU A 174 16.99 -5.73 6.08
C GLU A 174 17.27 -4.40 6.77
N ASP A 175 18.38 -3.74 6.43
CA ASP A 175 18.75 -2.44 6.96
C ASP A 175 17.74 -1.34 6.60
N GLU A 176 17.16 -1.37 5.39
CA GLU A 176 16.15 -0.40 4.95
C GLU A 176 14.83 -0.61 5.70
N VAL A 177 14.35 -1.84 5.82
CA VAL A 177 13.15 -2.16 6.60
C VAL A 177 13.35 -1.79 8.07
N PHE A 178 14.52 -2.12 8.62
CA PHE A 178 14.87 -1.85 10.01
C PHE A 178 14.81 -0.36 10.33
N TRP A 179 15.51 0.48 9.60
CA TRP A 179 15.58 1.91 9.90
C TRP A 179 14.30 2.65 9.52
N LEU A 180 13.71 2.33 8.37
CA LEU A 180 12.44 2.96 7.96
C LEU A 180 11.30 2.60 8.91
N GLY A 181 11.21 1.35 9.36
CA GLY A 181 10.22 0.92 10.35
C GLY A 181 10.37 1.64 11.68
N ARG A 182 11.60 1.86 12.15
CA ARG A 182 11.90 2.56 13.40
C ARG A 182 11.55 4.04 13.35
N ILE A 183 11.93 4.74 12.30
CA ILE A 183 11.59 6.16 12.19
C ILE A 183 10.08 6.37 12.05
N ILE A 184 9.39 5.53 11.27
CA ILE A 184 7.93 5.57 11.16
C ILE A 184 7.29 5.32 12.54
N HIS A 185 7.81 4.36 13.31
CA HIS A 185 7.31 4.09 14.66
C HIS A 185 7.51 5.27 15.59
N ALA A 186 8.71 5.82 15.61
CA ALA A 186 9.07 6.89 16.54
C ALA A 186 8.33 8.22 16.25
N GLU A 187 8.01 8.50 14.98
CA GLU A 187 7.35 9.74 14.56
C GLU A 187 5.83 9.60 14.41
N ALA A 188 5.32 8.39 14.22
CA ALA A 188 3.93 8.17 13.81
C ALA A 188 3.26 6.99 14.51
N GLU A 189 3.66 6.59 15.73
CA GLU A 189 3.10 5.41 16.40
C GLU A 189 1.58 5.49 16.55
N GLY A 190 1.05 6.66 16.94
CA GLY A 190 -0.38 6.91 17.10
C GLY A 190 -1.16 7.14 15.81
N GLU A 191 -0.47 7.25 14.66
CA GLU A 191 -1.09 7.59 13.41
C GLU A 191 -1.79 6.39 12.73
N PRO A 192 -2.83 6.62 11.91
CA PRO A 192 -3.39 5.60 11.04
C PRO A 192 -2.34 5.08 10.05
N LEU A 193 -2.57 3.91 9.44
CA LEU A 193 -1.59 3.29 8.52
C LEU A 193 -1.17 4.24 7.39
N LEU A 194 -2.09 5.03 6.83
CA LEU A 194 -1.76 6.01 5.79
C LEU A 194 -0.85 7.13 6.31
N GLY A 195 -1.03 7.58 7.55
CA GLY A 195 -0.14 8.55 8.20
C GLY A 195 1.27 8.00 8.38
N LYS A 196 1.37 6.73 8.81
CA LYS A 196 2.64 6.00 8.89
C LYS A 196 3.34 5.89 7.53
N ILE A 197 2.57 5.55 6.48
CA ILE A 197 3.08 5.48 5.10
C ILE A 197 3.54 6.87 4.64
N ALA A 198 2.77 7.92 4.91
CA ALA A 198 3.15 9.29 4.52
C ALA A 198 4.47 9.73 5.17
N VAL A 199 4.68 9.45 6.46
CA VAL A 199 5.96 9.71 7.14
C VAL A 199 7.10 8.92 6.49
N GLY A 200 6.89 7.64 6.18
CA GLY A 200 7.88 6.83 5.46
C GLY A 200 8.19 7.36 4.06
N ASN A 201 7.17 7.84 3.34
CA ASN A 201 7.35 8.45 2.02
C ASN A 201 8.16 9.75 2.10
N VAL A 202 7.99 10.59 3.15
CA VAL A 202 8.85 11.77 3.33
C VAL A 202 10.32 11.37 3.45
N VAL A 203 10.64 10.34 4.22
CA VAL A 203 12.02 9.82 4.29
C VAL A 203 12.51 9.37 2.91
N LEU A 204 11.71 8.60 2.16
CA LEU A 204 12.08 8.14 0.83
C LEU A 204 12.17 9.26 -0.20
N ASN A 205 11.34 10.31 -0.10
CA ASN A 205 11.45 11.50 -0.94
C ASN A 205 12.77 12.23 -0.70
N ARG A 206 13.18 12.36 0.57
CA ARG A 206 14.50 12.92 0.92
C ARG A 206 15.63 12.07 0.34
N VAL A 207 15.59 10.74 0.44
CA VAL A 207 16.58 9.81 -0.15
C VAL A 207 16.73 10.03 -1.67
N LYS A 208 15.63 10.30 -2.37
CA LYS A 208 15.61 10.52 -3.82
C LYS A 208 16.07 11.94 -4.23
N SER A 209 16.16 12.85 -3.28
CA SER A 209 16.50 14.26 -3.54
C SER A 209 18.00 14.52 -3.42
N ASN A 210 18.56 15.31 -4.32
CA ASN A 210 19.97 15.70 -4.27
C ASN A 210 20.31 16.63 -3.10
N TYR A 211 19.32 17.11 -2.35
CA TYR A 211 19.54 17.98 -1.18
C TYR A 211 19.83 17.20 0.10
N TYR A 212 19.56 15.91 0.12
CA TYR A 212 19.66 15.02 1.28
C TYR A 212 20.59 13.84 1.02
N PRO A 213 21.03 13.12 2.06
CA PRO A 213 21.74 11.86 1.89
C PRO A 213 20.92 10.84 1.07
N ASN A 214 21.62 10.02 0.31
CA ASN A 214 21.02 9.05 -0.63
C ASN A 214 20.71 7.68 -0.01
N THR A 215 20.65 7.58 1.31
CA THR A 215 20.27 6.35 2.05
C THR A 215 19.28 6.68 3.15
N ILE A 216 18.42 5.71 3.51
CA ILE A 216 17.45 5.85 4.61
C ILE A 216 18.19 6.19 5.92
N TYR A 217 19.24 5.44 6.26
CA TYR A 217 20.06 5.72 7.42
C TYR A 217 20.65 7.14 7.38
N GLY A 218 21.22 7.52 6.24
CA GLY A 218 21.81 8.85 6.07
C GLY A 218 20.78 9.96 6.27
N VAL A 219 19.58 9.84 5.72
CA VAL A 219 18.50 10.83 5.90
C VAL A 219 18.04 10.92 7.36
N ILE A 220 17.89 9.77 8.03
CA ILE A 220 17.46 9.73 9.44
C ILE A 220 18.48 10.44 10.31
N PHE A 221 19.77 10.14 10.17
CA PHE A 221 20.86 10.65 11.00
C PHE A 221 21.54 11.92 10.45
N ASP A 222 20.96 12.57 9.43
CA ASP A 222 21.50 13.81 8.86
C ASP A 222 21.53 14.93 9.91
N ARG A 223 22.67 15.59 10.01
CA ARG A 223 22.91 16.72 10.93
C ARG A 223 23.40 17.98 10.21
N LYS A 224 23.40 17.97 8.87
CA LYS A 224 23.96 19.08 8.07
C LYS A 224 23.32 20.44 8.43
N TYR A 225 22.04 20.44 8.72
CA TYR A 225 21.27 21.63 9.11
C TYR A 225 20.59 21.48 10.47
N GLY A 226 21.21 20.72 11.39
CA GLY A 226 20.64 20.31 12.66
C GLY A 226 19.98 18.93 12.60
N VAL A 227 19.57 18.43 13.77
CA VAL A 227 18.90 17.13 13.84
C VAL A 227 17.54 17.19 13.17
N GLN A 228 17.32 16.33 12.19
CA GLN A 228 16.11 16.33 11.35
C GLN A 228 14.92 15.63 12.01
N PHE A 229 15.19 14.68 12.90
CA PHE A 229 14.20 13.84 13.58
C PHE A 229 14.47 13.80 15.07
N SER A 230 13.53 14.29 15.87
CA SER A 230 13.66 14.38 17.34
C SER A 230 13.89 13.02 18.03
N PRO A 231 13.39 11.88 17.51
CA PRO A 231 13.68 10.56 18.07
C PRO A 231 15.15 10.18 18.18
N ILE A 232 16.04 10.85 17.44
CA ILE A 232 17.48 10.64 17.56
C ILE A 232 18.03 11.24 18.87
N LEU A 233 17.46 12.37 19.32
CA LEU A 233 17.90 13.05 20.53
C LEU A 233 17.43 12.36 21.81
N ASN A 234 16.20 11.87 21.80
CA ASN A 234 15.59 11.22 22.96
C ASN A 234 15.75 9.70 23.00
N GLY A 235 16.36 9.12 21.96
CA GLY A 235 16.65 7.69 21.85
C GLY A 235 15.47 6.81 21.42
N THR A 236 14.27 7.37 21.16
CA THR A 236 13.09 6.58 20.76
C THR A 236 13.25 5.92 19.41
N ILE A 237 14.19 6.39 18.57
CA ILE A 237 14.58 5.71 17.31
C ILE A 237 15.04 4.25 17.52
N TYR A 238 15.49 3.88 18.70
CA TYR A 238 15.97 2.53 19.01
C TYR A 238 14.87 1.62 19.55
N ASN A 239 13.64 2.11 19.75
CA ASN A 239 12.51 1.30 20.16
C ASN A 239 12.16 0.27 19.07
N THR A 240 11.67 -0.89 19.49
CA THR A 240 11.18 -1.91 18.56
C THR A 240 9.94 -1.38 17.84
N PRO A 241 9.93 -1.33 16.51
CA PRO A 241 8.79 -0.82 15.77
C PRO A 241 7.58 -1.75 15.93
N SER A 242 6.40 -1.15 15.97
CA SER A 242 5.16 -1.90 15.91
C SER A 242 5.02 -2.63 14.56
N TYR A 243 4.17 -3.64 14.52
CA TYR A 243 3.85 -4.34 13.29
C TYR A 243 3.35 -3.40 12.20
N ASN A 244 2.50 -2.42 12.54
CA ASN A 244 1.97 -1.45 11.61
C ASN A 244 3.06 -0.55 11.02
N SER A 245 4.04 -0.17 11.83
CA SER A 245 5.17 0.65 11.38
C SER A 245 6.09 -0.14 10.44
N THR A 246 6.33 -1.43 10.74
CA THR A 246 7.09 -2.32 9.85
C THR A 246 6.33 -2.59 8.54
N LEU A 247 5.01 -2.78 8.61
CA LEU A 247 4.16 -2.94 7.42
C LEU A 247 4.18 -1.66 6.57
N ALA A 248 4.05 -0.49 7.17
CA ALA A 248 4.13 0.79 6.47
C ALA A 248 5.48 0.96 5.76
N ALA A 249 6.59 0.60 6.42
CA ALA A 249 7.91 0.61 5.79
C ALA A 249 7.97 -0.28 4.55
N LYS A 250 7.48 -1.52 4.63
CA LYS A 250 7.41 -2.43 3.48
C LYS A 250 6.54 -1.87 2.35
N ILE A 251 5.38 -1.29 2.67
CA ILE A 251 4.50 -0.66 1.67
C ILE A 251 5.19 0.52 0.97
N CYS A 252 5.91 1.35 1.72
CA CYS A 252 6.71 2.45 1.15
C CYS A 252 7.81 1.91 0.22
N LEU A 253 8.53 0.86 0.64
CA LEU A 253 9.57 0.22 -0.18
C LEU A 253 9.00 -0.49 -1.42
N GLU A 254 7.72 -0.89 -1.39
CA GLU A 254 6.99 -1.34 -2.57
C GLU A 254 6.66 -0.20 -3.56
N GLY A 255 6.97 1.03 -3.22
CA GLY A 255 6.74 2.20 -4.07
C GLY A 255 5.35 2.84 -3.92
N PHE A 256 4.57 2.45 -2.91
CA PHE A 256 3.31 3.12 -2.63
C PHE A 256 3.58 4.47 -1.98
N ASP A 257 3.06 5.55 -2.59
CA ASP A 257 3.31 6.92 -2.17
C ASP A 257 2.00 7.69 -1.98
N VAL A 258 1.83 8.27 -0.80
CA VAL A 258 0.74 9.19 -0.45
C VAL A 258 1.25 10.57 -0.05
N ALA A 259 2.58 10.74 0.05
CA ALA A 259 3.17 12.00 0.50
C ALA A 259 3.22 13.08 -0.60
N ASN A 260 2.86 12.73 -1.84
CA ASN A 260 2.78 13.70 -2.95
C ASN A 260 4.01 14.62 -3.06
N GLY A 261 5.21 14.04 -2.87
CA GLY A 261 6.48 14.76 -2.92
C GLY A 261 6.77 15.66 -1.71
N ALA A 262 6.05 15.50 -0.58
CA ALA A 262 6.37 16.25 0.63
C ALA A 262 7.75 15.85 1.20
N PHE A 263 8.46 16.86 1.70
CA PHE A 263 9.76 16.72 2.36
C PHE A 263 9.70 16.99 3.86
N PHE A 264 8.59 17.59 4.34
CA PHE A 264 8.42 17.99 5.74
C PHE A 264 7.05 17.55 6.23
N PHE A 265 6.99 17.30 7.52
CA PHE A 265 5.73 17.11 8.25
C PHE A 265 5.88 17.66 9.67
N LEU A 266 4.77 17.97 10.28
CA LEU A 266 4.69 18.30 11.70
C LEU A 266 3.29 17.97 12.23
N GLU A 267 3.20 17.76 13.53
CA GLU A 267 1.93 17.75 14.25
C GLU A 267 1.65 19.17 14.76
N PRO A 268 0.64 19.91 14.19
CA PRO A 268 0.40 21.31 14.54
C PRO A 268 0.11 21.54 16.03
N ARG A 269 -0.50 20.57 16.69
CA ARG A 269 -0.86 20.67 18.13
C ARG A 269 0.34 20.58 19.06
N LEU A 270 1.41 19.89 18.66
CA LEU A 270 2.61 19.67 19.44
C LEU A 270 3.78 20.56 19.01
N SER A 271 3.74 21.08 17.80
CA SER A 271 4.82 21.90 17.26
C SER A 271 4.84 23.28 17.88
N THR A 272 5.97 23.62 18.51
CA THR A 272 6.27 25.01 18.98
C THR A 272 6.92 25.86 17.90
N SER A 273 7.34 25.25 16.80
CA SER A 273 8.00 25.96 15.68
C SER A 273 7.00 26.34 14.60
N SER A 274 7.00 27.60 14.20
CA SER A 274 6.24 28.09 13.07
C SER A 274 7.06 28.14 11.75
N TRP A 275 8.30 27.61 11.77
CA TRP A 275 9.20 27.75 10.62
C TRP A 275 8.69 27.00 9.40
N ILE A 276 8.29 25.73 9.54
CA ILE A 276 7.78 24.92 8.43
C ILE A 276 6.54 25.58 7.81
N PRO A 277 5.46 25.90 8.56
CA PRO A 277 4.29 26.51 7.98
C PRO A 277 4.54 27.88 7.32
N LYS A 278 5.58 28.61 7.74
CA LYS A 278 5.92 29.92 7.16
C LYS A 278 6.82 29.84 5.92
N ASN A 279 7.56 28.74 5.73
CA ASN A 279 8.61 28.66 4.72
C ASN A 279 8.42 27.49 3.74
N ARG A 280 7.36 26.70 3.88
CA ARG A 280 7.07 25.52 3.07
C ARG A 280 5.61 25.51 2.65
N ASP A 281 5.37 25.04 1.43
CA ASP A 281 4.03 24.94 0.88
C ASP A 281 3.28 23.75 1.51
N TYR A 282 2.15 24.04 2.16
CA TYR A 282 1.26 23.03 2.65
C TYR A 282 0.71 22.18 1.51
N THR A 283 0.63 20.86 1.72
CA THR A 283 0.12 19.94 0.71
C THR A 283 -1.17 19.23 1.14
N PHE A 284 -1.17 18.59 2.29
CA PHE A 284 -2.32 17.85 2.82
C PHE A 284 -2.09 17.49 4.29
N SER A 285 -3.17 16.97 4.93
CA SER A 285 -3.10 16.40 6.28
C SER A 285 -3.54 14.93 6.27
N ILE A 286 -2.90 14.10 7.07
CA ILE A 286 -3.34 12.73 7.40
C ILE A 286 -3.17 12.52 8.90
N GLY A 287 -4.25 12.08 9.58
CA GLY A 287 -4.25 11.94 11.03
C GLY A 287 -3.96 13.27 11.71
N ASN A 288 -2.96 13.30 12.58
CA ASN A 288 -2.54 14.51 13.28
C ASN A 288 -1.42 15.27 12.56
N HIS A 289 -0.91 14.79 11.44
CA HIS A 289 0.21 15.38 10.72
C HIS A 289 -0.22 16.23 9.53
N ASP A 290 0.38 17.41 9.41
CA ASP A 290 0.39 18.25 8.21
C ASP A 290 1.68 18.04 7.43
N PHE A 291 1.56 17.92 6.12
CA PHE A 291 2.68 17.65 5.19
C PHE A 291 2.95 18.83 4.29
N TYR A 292 4.25 19.08 3.99
CA TYR A 292 4.73 20.26 3.28
C TYR A 292 5.85 19.93 2.26
N LYS A 293 5.95 20.77 1.22
CA LYS A 293 7.05 20.75 0.21
C LYS A 293 8.12 21.78 0.48
#